data_371c18f4fc4e4abd8499f89dd5720cb2
#
_entry.id   371c18f4fc4e4abd8499f89dd5720cb2
#
_cell.length_a   1.000
_cell.length_b   1.000
_cell.length_c   1.000
_cell.angle_alpha   90.00
_cell.angle_beta   90.00
_cell.angle_gamma   90.00
#
_symmetry.space_group_name_H-M   'P 1'
#
loop_
_entity.id
_entity.type
_entity.pdbx_description
1 polymer ?
#
loop_
_entity_poly.entity_id
_entity_poly.type
_entity_poly.pdbx_seq_one_letter_code
_entity_poly.pdbx_strand_id
1 'polypeptide(L)'
;MPVLLQNPAPGGEVCEDKKSSCLVQGFCEKKPMLKKWLRDVSLSTVVAGFVAVLVGFTSSAAIVFAAAQALGANEAQMASWMWALGLGMGGTSLVLSLWYRQPVLTAWSTPGAAVLAVTQGVTLPEATGAFIVSALLIMGAGYSGLFERWMARIPLALASALLAGVLARFALDAVGAVGQAPVLVLCMAGSYLLGRRFFSRWAVPCVLAVGMAVAALQGQLNAAQIAWTWATPVWVSPEWRWGAMVSVALPLVIVTMASQNLPGVAAQRSAGYNTPISPVIGATGCVTLLLAPFGGYALNLAAITAAICMGREAHADPARRYTASAAAGIFYILLGLAGATIVSLLAAFPKAMVLAVAGLALVSTIASSLSTAMKDEGHRDGALLTFLVTLSGLSIAGVGAAFGACWWGSWHFGPCLRAKPEATLPAQTQTPVVITSKKSSPGS
;
A
#
# COMPACT_ATOMS: atom_id res chain seq x y z
N MET A 1 29.83 1.49 -67.62
CA MET A 1 29.72 0.07 -67.56
C MET A 1 30.92 -0.45 -66.76
N PRO A 2 30.80 -1.16 -65.69
CA PRO A 2 30.06 -2.38 -65.50
C PRO A 2 29.16 -2.44 -64.23
N VAL A 3 28.24 -3.39 -64.27
CA VAL A 3 27.26 -3.79 -63.32
C VAL A 3 27.92 -4.49 -62.13
N LEU A 4 27.61 -4.09 -60.87
CA LEU A 4 27.95 -4.83 -59.66
C LEU A 4 26.73 -5.59 -59.16
N LEU A 5 26.85 -6.90 -59.15
CA LEU A 5 25.92 -7.88 -58.63
C LEU A 5 25.78 -7.78 -57.10
N GLN A 6 24.56 -7.60 -56.61
CA GLN A 6 24.22 -7.77 -55.23
C GLN A 6 24.02 -9.25 -54.88
N ASN A 7 24.71 -9.71 -53.83
CA ASN A 7 24.51 -11.01 -53.22
C ASN A 7 23.24 -11.03 -52.38
N PRO A 8 22.45 -12.12 -52.37
CA PRO A 8 21.32 -12.28 -51.46
C PRO A 8 21.77 -12.76 -50.06
N ALA A 9 21.16 -12.22 -49.03
CA ALA A 9 21.33 -12.64 -47.64
C ALA A 9 20.74 -14.04 -47.41
N PRO A 10 21.34 -14.87 -46.54
CA PRO A 10 20.82 -16.19 -46.22
C PRO A 10 19.72 -16.15 -45.13
N GLY A 11 18.69 -16.93 -45.40
CA GLY A 11 17.85 -17.72 -44.56
C GLY A 11 17.38 -17.17 -43.20
N GLY A 12 16.11 -16.76 -43.16
CA GLY A 12 15.38 -16.67 -41.92
C GLY A 12 15.04 -18.05 -41.37
N GLU A 13 15.67 -18.45 -40.27
CA GLU A 13 15.21 -19.59 -39.49
C GLU A 13 14.09 -19.13 -38.55
N VAL A 14 12.95 -19.79 -38.71
CA VAL A 14 11.76 -19.72 -37.84
C VAL A 14 12.14 -20.26 -36.48
N CYS A 15 12.22 -19.41 -35.45
CA CYS A 15 12.33 -19.82 -34.07
C CYS A 15 10.93 -19.97 -33.46
N GLU A 16 10.29 -21.11 -33.78
CA GLU A 16 9.19 -21.63 -32.94
C GLU A 16 9.79 -22.58 -31.91
N ASP A 17 9.27 -22.49 -30.67
CA ASP A 17 9.48 -23.43 -29.59
C ASP A 17 10.70 -23.24 -28.65
N LYS A 18 10.69 -22.19 -27.82
CA LYS A 18 11.51 -22.13 -26.59
C LYS A 18 10.86 -21.35 -25.43
N LYS A 19 9.57 -21.55 -25.16
CA LYS A 19 8.92 -20.96 -23.97
C LYS A 19 9.05 -21.78 -22.68
N SER A 20 9.51 -23.02 -22.74
CA SER A 20 9.60 -23.90 -21.56
C SER A 20 11.00 -24.05 -20.95
N SER A 21 12.05 -23.60 -21.62
CA SER A 21 13.44 -23.73 -21.09
C SER A 21 13.99 -22.45 -20.42
N CYS A 22 13.29 -21.31 -20.50
CA CYS A 22 13.74 -20.05 -19.88
C CYS A 22 13.59 -20.00 -18.35
N LEU A 23 12.76 -20.85 -17.76
CA LEU A 23 12.57 -20.87 -16.29
C LEU A 23 13.70 -21.61 -15.56
N VAL A 24 14.39 -22.54 -16.21
CA VAL A 24 15.46 -23.35 -15.58
C VAL A 24 16.85 -22.77 -15.82
N GLN A 25 17.10 -22.08 -16.92
CA GLN A 25 18.41 -21.46 -17.20
C GLN A 25 18.70 -20.18 -16.39
N GLY A 26 17.69 -19.53 -15.80
CA GLY A 26 17.88 -18.37 -14.91
C GLY A 26 18.51 -18.69 -13.56
N PHE A 27 18.68 -19.96 -13.22
CA PHE A 27 19.18 -20.41 -11.91
C PHE A 27 20.71 -20.55 -11.82
N CYS A 28 21.41 -20.61 -12.94
CA CYS A 28 22.81 -21.06 -12.93
C CYS A 28 23.89 -19.97 -12.99
N GLU A 29 23.55 -18.67 -13.15
CA GLU A 29 24.56 -17.59 -13.30
C GLU A 29 24.41 -16.44 -12.29
N LYS A 30 24.02 -16.75 -11.05
CA LYS A 30 23.96 -15.74 -9.99
C LYS A 30 25.25 -15.73 -9.18
N LYS A 31 26.24 -14.92 -9.60
CA LYS A 31 27.28 -14.41 -8.69
C LYS A 31 26.60 -13.93 -7.39
N PRO A 32 27.22 -14.11 -6.20
CA PRO A 32 26.56 -13.96 -4.91
C PRO A 32 25.90 -12.58 -4.80
N MET A 33 24.57 -12.55 -4.88
CA MET A 33 23.73 -11.34 -4.82
C MET A 33 24.09 -10.47 -3.59
N LEU A 34 24.44 -11.12 -2.50
CA LEU A 34 24.82 -10.49 -1.24
C LEU A 34 26.07 -9.61 -1.36
N LYS A 35 27.13 -10.08 -2.07
CA LYS A 35 28.38 -9.29 -2.24
C LYS A 35 28.17 -8.03 -3.06
N LYS A 36 27.27 -8.07 -4.04
CA LYS A 36 26.95 -6.90 -4.87
C LYS A 36 26.06 -5.92 -4.13
N TRP A 37 25.08 -6.42 -3.35
CA TRP A 37 24.23 -5.62 -2.50
C TRP A 37 25.06 -4.82 -1.48
N LEU A 38 25.97 -5.46 -0.77
CA LEU A 38 26.87 -4.80 0.20
C LEU A 38 27.71 -3.65 -0.42
N ARG A 39 28.06 -3.77 -1.70
CA ARG A 39 28.80 -2.72 -2.42
C ARG A 39 27.90 -1.56 -2.87
N ASP A 40 26.60 -1.85 -3.15
CA ASP A 40 25.64 -0.87 -3.64
C ASP A 40 24.95 -0.11 -2.49
N VAL A 41 25.01 -0.64 -1.25
CA VAL A 41 24.43 -0.01 -0.04
C VAL A 41 25.20 1.28 0.30
N SER A 42 24.46 2.30 0.64
CA SER A 42 24.98 3.57 1.17
C SER A 42 24.23 3.96 2.44
N LEU A 43 24.83 4.83 3.25
CA LEU A 43 24.17 5.32 4.46
C LEU A 43 22.83 6.00 4.12
N SER A 44 22.76 6.74 3.00
CA SER A 44 21.51 7.38 2.55
C SER A 44 20.40 6.37 2.24
N THR A 45 20.72 5.20 1.63
CA THR A 45 19.73 4.15 1.35
C THR A 45 19.24 3.48 2.63
N VAL A 46 20.13 3.25 3.60
CA VAL A 46 19.74 2.71 4.91
C VAL A 46 18.83 3.67 5.67
N VAL A 47 19.19 4.96 5.71
CA VAL A 47 18.36 6.01 6.34
C VAL A 47 17.02 6.14 5.64
N ALA A 48 16.99 6.14 4.30
CA ALA A 48 15.72 6.19 3.56
C ALA A 48 14.83 4.98 3.85
N GLY A 49 15.40 3.77 3.94
CA GLY A 49 14.71 2.57 4.34
C GLY A 49 14.15 2.65 5.76
N PHE A 50 14.94 3.13 6.71
CA PHE A 50 14.50 3.35 8.09
C PHE A 50 13.35 4.37 8.17
N VAL A 51 13.48 5.52 7.49
CA VAL A 51 12.43 6.56 7.45
C VAL A 51 11.14 6.01 6.83
N ALA A 52 11.24 5.24 5.75
CA ALA A 52 10.06 4.61 5.12
C ALA A 52 9.33 3.69 6.09
N VAL A 53 10.07 2.87 6.83
CA VAL A 53 9.49 1.97 7.84
C VAL A 53 8.90 2.74 9.02
N LEU A 54 9.61 3.74 9.53
CA LEU A 54 9.13 4.57 10.64
C LEU A 54 7.82 5.27 10.27
N VAL A 55 7.76 5.91 9.10
CA VAL A 55 6.56 6.60 8.60
C VAL A 55 5.42 5.59 8.39
N GLY A 56 5.67 4.46 7.73
CA GLY A 56 4.66 3.44 7.47
C GLY A 56 4.11 2.85 8.76
N PHE A 57 4.99 2.52 9.70
CA PHE A 57 4.60 1.91 10.95
C PHE A 57 3.81 2.86 11.85
N THR A 58 4.35 4.07 12.10
CA THR A 58 3.70 5.06 12.98
C THR A 58 2.35 5.53 12.45
N SER A 59 2.17 5.54 11.12
CA SER A 59 0.91 5.99 10.51
C SER A 59 -0.22 4.95 10.54
N SER A 60 0.09 3.66 10.70
CA SER A 60 -0.95 2.64 10.48
C SER A 60 -0.96 1.49 11.50
N ALA A 61 0.05 1.36 12.36
CA ALA A 61 0.08 0.29 13.36
C ALA A 61 -1.15 0.33 14.29
N ALA A 62 -1.57 1.52 14.74
CA ALA A 62 -2.75 1.68 15.59
C ALA A 62 -4.03 1.10 14.95
N ILE A 63 -4.17 1.18 13.62
CA ILE A 63 -5.32 0.66 12.89
C ILE A 63 -5.25 -0.87 12.83
N VAL A 64 -4.05 -1.44 12.66
CA VAL A 64 -3.84 -2.90 12.70
C VAL A 64 -4.21 -3.44 14.07
N PHE A 65 -3.82 -2.75 15.14
CA PHE A 65 -4.22 -3.12 16.50
C PHE A 65 -5.74 -3.04 16.71
N ALA A 66 -6.38 -1.96 16.25
CA ALA A 66 -7.84 -1.82 16.31
C ALA A 66 -8.54 -2.97 15.56
N ALA A 67 -8.01 -3.39 14.40
CA ALA A 67 -8.50 -4.53 13.64
C ALA A 67 -8.39 -5.84 14.42
N ALA A 68 -7.23 -6.12 15.02
CA ALA A 68 -7.02 -7.32 15.81
C ALA A 68 -7.95 -7.35 17.05
N GLN A 69 -8.08 -6.24 17.75
CA GLN A 69 -8.98 -6.09 18.90
C GLN A 69 -10.44 -6.29 18.52
N ALA A 70 -10.89 -5.73 17.39
CA ALA A 70 -12.27 -5.88 16.91
C ALA A 70 -12.64 -7.35 16.62
N LEU A 71 -11.67 -8.15 16.22
CA LEU A 71 -11.80 -9.59 16.00
C LEU A 71 -11.61 -10.43 17.27
N GLY A 72 -11.41 -9.80 18.43
CA GLY A 72 -11.25 -10.48 19.73
C GLY A 72 -9.86 -11.05 19.99
N ALA A 73 -8.82 -10.57 19.30
CA ALA A 73 -7.44 -11.01 19.54
C ALA A 73 -6.94 -10.58 20.93
N ASN A 74 -6.30 -11.50 21.64
CA ASN A 74 -5.57 -11.22 22.88
C ASN A 74 -4.17 -10.64 22.58
N GLU A 75 -3.44 -10.20 23.61
CA GLU A 75 -2.12 -9.57 23.46
C GLU A 75 -1.10 -10.47 22.75
N ALA A 76 -1.09 -11.77 23.03
CA ALA A 76 -0.17 -12.72 22.39
C ALA A 76 -0.51 -12.88 20.90
N GLN A 77 -1.80 -12.91 20.54
CA GLN A 77 -2.26 -12.95 19.15
C GLN A 77 -1.96 -11.64 18.42
N MET A 78 -2.12 -10.48 19.08
CA MET A 78 -1.71 -9.19 18.51
C MET A 78 -0.20 -9.12 18.26
N ALA A 79 0.62 -9.64 19.18
CA ALA A 79 2.06 -9.76 18.99
C ALA A 79 2.41 -10.68 17.80
N SER A 80 1.68 -11.81 17.66
CA SER A 80 1.80 -12.71 16.52
C SER A 80 1.43 -12.03 15.19
N TRP A 81 0.41 -11.18 15.16
CA TRP A 81 0.07 -10.39 13.97
C TRP A 81 1.23 -9.48 13.57
N MET A 82 1.82 -8.76 14.54
CA MET A 82 2.96 -7.89 14.25
C MET A 82 4.17 -8.68 13.76
N TRP A 83 4.41 -9.86 14.34
CA TRP A 83 5.43 -10.79 13.91
C TRP A 83 5.19 -11.23 12.45
N ALA A 84 3.98 -11.73 12.14
CA ALA A 84 3.63 -12.22 10.80
C ALA A 84 3.71 -11.11 9.75
N LEU A 85 3.14 -9.95 10.03
CA LEU A 85 3.16 -8.81 9.12
C LEU A 85 4.57 -8.25 8.92
N GLY A 86 5.36 -8.13 9.99
CA GLY A 86 6.74 -7.67 9.90
C GLY A 86 7.63 -8.61 9.08
N LEU A 87 7.53 -9.92 9.32
CA LEU A 87 8.25 -10.92 8.51
C LEU A 87 7.75 -10.95 7.07
N GLY A 88 6.44 -10.88 6.87
CA GLY A 88 5.84 -10.90 5.54
C GLY A 88 6.26 -9.69 4.70
N MET A 89 6.09 -8.48 5.21
CA MET A 89 6.51 -7.25 4.54
C MET A 89 8.02 -7.19 4.36
N GLY A 90 8.75 -7.53 5.43
CA GLY A 90 10.20 -7.47 5.42
C GLY A 90 10.81 -8.48 4.46
N GLY A 91 10.37 -9.73 4.52
CA GLY A 91 10.82 -10.80 3.64
C GLY A 91 10.52 -10.52 2.17
N THR A 92 9.27 -10.13 1.85
CA THR A 92 8.89 -9.80 0.46
C THR A 92 9.62 -8.57 -0.05
N SER A 93 9.75 -7.49 0.74
CA SER A 93 10.50 -6.29 0.33
C SER A 93 11.96 -6.61 0.08
N LEU A 94 12.61 -7.36 0.98
CA LEU A 94 14.01 -7.74 0.86
C LEU A 94 14.24 -8.62 -0.37
N VAL A 95 13.51 -9.72 -0.46
CA VAL A 95 13.70 -10.72 -1.52
C VAL A 95 13.37 -10.14 -2.89
N LEU A 96 12.21 -9.48 -3.05
CA LEU A 96 11.80 -8.94 -4.33
C LEU A 96 12.70 -7.80 -4.79
N SER A 97 13.14 -6.92 -3.87
CA SER A 97 14.07 -5.84 -4.22
C SER A 97 15.43 -6.36 -4.68
N LEU A 98 15.97 -7.37 -4.00
CA LEU A 98 17.23 -8.01 -4.38
C LEU A 98 17.12 -8.80 -5.69
N TRP A 99 15.98 -9.46 -5.89
CA TRP A 99 15.73 -10.30 -7.07
C TRP A 99 15.60 -9.47 -8.35
N TYR A 100 14.72 -8.45 -8.31
CA TYR A 100 14.47 -7.61 -9.48
C TYR A 100 15.44 -6.45 -9.61
N ARG A 101 16.25 -6.15 -8.57
CA ARG A 101 17.09 -4.94 -8.47
C ARG A 101 16.31 -3.65 -8.72
N GLN A 102 15.10 -3.64 -8.25
CA GLN A 102 14.19 -2.49 -8.30
C GLN A 102 13.63 -2.25 -6.90
N PRO A 103 13.34 -1.01 -6.53
CA PRO A 103 12.84 -0.69 -5.19
C PRO A 103 11.40 -1.19 -5.03
N VAL A 104 11.25 -2.47 -4.69
CA VAL A 104 9.96 -3.10 -4.38
C VAL A 104 9.75 -3.05 -2.89
N LEU A 105 8.89 -2.17 -2.42
CA LEU A 105 8.49 -2.10 -1.02
C LEU A 105 7.08 -2.65 -0.88
N THR A 106 6.91 -3.58 0.05
CA THR A 106 5.61 -4.15 0.42
C THR A 106 5.18 -3.66 1.78
N ALA A 107 3.89 -3.64 2.03
CA ALA A 107 3.27 -3.21 3.27
C ALA A 107 2.05 -4.08 3.57
N TRP A 108 1.51 -3.99 4.79
CA TRP A 108 0.17 -4.48 5.10
C TRP A 108 -0.90 -3.56 4.47
N SER A 109 -2.10 -4.10 4.24
CA SER A 109 -3.22 -3.31 3.78
C SER A 109 -3.81 -2.48 4.91
N THR A 110 -3.41 -1.21 5.04
CA THR A 110 -4.03 -0.28 5.99
C THR A 110 -5.54 -0.13 5.78
N PRO A 111 -6.04 0.02 4.53
CA PRO A 111 -7.47 0.01 4.27
C PRO A 111 -8.13 -1.34 4.60
N GLY A 112 -7.41 -2.44 4.39
CA GLY A 112 -7.86 -3.77 4.81
C GLY A 112 -8.01 -3.86 6.33
N ALA A 113 -7.02 -3.38 7.10
CA ALA A 113 -7.13 -3.28 8.56
C ALA A 113 -8.33 -2.43 8.99
N ALA A 114 -8.56 -1.31 8.29
CA ALA A 114 -9.70 -0.45 8.59
C ALA A 114 -11.05 -1.16 8.36
N VAL A 115 -11.18 -1.96 7.28
CA VAL A 115 -12.34 -2.82 7.06
C VAL A 115 -12.50 -3.82 8.19
N LEU A 116 -11.43 -4.49 8.60
CA LEU A 116 -11.46 -5.45 9.71
C LEU A 116 -11.89 -4.81 11.03
N ALA A 117 -11.39 -3.60 11.33
CA ALA A 117 -11.69 -2.89 12.57
C ALA A 117 -13.17 -2.48 12.71
N VAL A 118 -13.90 -2.34 11.61
CA VAL A 118 -15.34 -2.03 11.61
C VAL A 118 -16.23 -3.25 11.40
N THR A 119 -15.63 -4.43 11.16
CA THR A 119 -16.36 -5.68 10.95
C THR A 119 -16.94 -6.17 12.28
N GLN A 120 -18.22 -6.51 12.29
CA GLN A 120 -18.93 -7.03 13.47
C GLN A 120 -19.38 -8.47 13.25
N GLY A 121 -19.46 -9.24 14.34
CA GLY A 121 -19.98 -10.60 14.33
C GLY A 121 -19.08 -11.63 13.62
N VAL A 122 -17.80 -11.33 13.46
CA VAL A 122 -16.77 -12.24 12.93
C VAL A 122 -15.72 -12.48 14.02
N THR A 123 -15.44 -13.74 14.31
CA THR A 123 -14.41 -14.15 15.27
C THR A 123 -13.02 -14.19 14.62
N LEU A 124 -11.97 -14.22 15.42
CA LEU A 124 -10.60 -14.31 14.93
C LEU A 124 -10.33 -15.58 14.09
N PRO A 125 -10.82 -16.80 14.47
CA PRO A 125 -10.71 -17.99 13.63
C PRO A 125 -11.41 -17.85 12.26
N GLU A 126 -12.62 -17.27 12.23
CA GLU A 126 -13.36 -17.01 11.00
C GLU A 126 -12.65 -15.99 10.10
N ALA A 127 -12.07 -14.94 10.71
CA ALA A 127 -11.24 -13.95 10.00
C ALA A 127 -9.97 -14.60 9.43
N THR A 128 -9.33 -15.53 10.15
CA THR A 128 -8.17 -16.28 9.67
C THR A 128 -8.53 -17.10 8.42
N GLY A 129 -9.70 -17.77 8.41
CA GLY A 129 -10.22 -18.44 7.21
C GLY A 129 -10.43 -17.47 6.05
N ALA A 130 -10.97 -16.27 6.33
CA ALA A 130 -11.16 -15.23 5.31
C ALA A 130 -9.82 -14.67 4.80
N PHE A 131 -8.77 -14.58 5.63
CA PHE A 131 -7.42 -14.18 5.19
C PHE A 131 -6.82 -15.20 4.22
N ILE A 132 -7.00 -16.49 4.49
CA ILE A 132 -6.55 -17.56 3.58
C ILE A 132 -7.27 -17.44 2.23
N VAL A 133 -8.60 -17.28 2.22
CA VAL A 133 -9.37 -17.11 0.98
C VAL A 133 -8.94 -15.86 0.23
N SER A 134 -8.76 -14.73 0.92
CA SER A 134 -8.30 -13.50 0.29
C SER A 134 -6.90 -13.65 -0.31
N ALA A 135 -6.00 -14.34 0.40
CA ALA A 135 -4.65 -14.62 -0.09
C ALA A 135 -4.64 -15.51 -1.34
N LEU A 136 -5.49 -16.55 -1.38
CA LEU A 136 -5.66 -17.40 -2.56
C LEU A 136 -6.20 -16.62 -3.75
N LEU A 137 -7.17 -15.73 -3.53
CA LEU A 137 -7.72 -14.88 -4.58
C LEU A 137 -6.66 -13.88 -5.11
N ILE A 138 -5.89 -13.26 -4.22
CA ILE A 138 -4.80 -12.35 -4.58
C ILE A 138 -3.70 -13.09 -5.35
N MET A 139 -3.30 -14.26 -4.85
CA MET A 139 -2.30 -15.11 -5.50
C MET A 139 -2.77 -15.54 -6.89
N GLY A 140 -4.02 -16.01 -7.00
CA GLY A 140 -4.63 -16.41 -8.27
C GLY A 140 -4.73 -15.23 -9.25
N ALA A 141 -5.16 -14.05 -8.80
CA ALA A 141 -5.22 -12.84 -9.62
C ALA A 141 -3.83 -12.37 -10.07
N GLY A 142 -2.81 -12.50 -9.22
CA GLY A 142 -1.43 -12.20 -9.57
C GLY A 142 -0.90 -13.12 -10.65
N TYR A 143 -0.87 -14.43 -10.43
CA TYR A 143 -0.27 -15.38 -11.38
C TYR A 143 -1.05 -15.57 -12.68
N SER A 144 -2.38 -15.37 -12.67
CA SER A 144 -3.21 -15.48 -13.87
C SER A 144 -3.20 -14.23 -14.76
N GLY A 145 -2.59 -13.11 -14.32
CA GLY A 145 -2.67 -11.83 -15.02
C GLY A 145 -4.07 -11.20 -14.99
N LEU A 146 -5.00 -11.75 -14.21
CA LEU A 146 -6.36 -11.22 -14.03
C LEU A 146 -6.35 -9.85 -13.35
N PHE A 147 -5.32 -9.55 -12.55
CA PHE A 147 -5.18 -8.26 -11.90
C PHE A 147 -5.30 -7.10 -12.89
N GLU A 148 -4.56 -7.14 -14.00
CA GLU A 148 -4.59 -6.08 -15.02
C GLU A 148 -5.97 -5.96 -15.68
N ARG A 149 -6.67 -7.09 -15.91
CA ARG A 149 -8.00 -7.11 -16.51
C ARG A 149 -9.10 -6.62 -15.56
N TRP A 150 -9.02 -6.98 -14.28
CA TRP A 150 -10.02 -6.57 -13.28
C TRP A 150 -9.87 -5.10 -12.92
N MET A 151 -8.65 -4.64 -12.75
CA MET A 151 -8.38 -3.24 -12.44
C MET A 151 -8.88 -2.28 -13.51
N ALA A 152 -8.88 -2.71 -14.78
CA ALA A 152 -9.45 -1.92 -15.87
C ALA A 152 -10.99 -1.75 -15.79
N ARG A 153 -11.68 -2.58 -14.98
CA ARG A 153 -13.15 -2.56 -14.85
C ARG A 153 -13.66 -1.80 -13.64
N ILE A 154 -12.84 -1.63 -12.59
CA ILE A 154 -13.25 -0.88 -11.40
C ILE A 154 -12.87 0.58 -11.60
N PRO A 155 -13.86 1.51 -11.63
CA PRO A 155 -13.59 2.92 -11.71
C PRO A 155 -12.73 3.36 -10.51
N LEU A 156 -11.61 4.03 -10.79
CA LEU A 156 -10.70 4.51 -9.75
C LEU A 156 -11.41 5.46 -8.77
N ALA A 157 -12.40 6.19 -9.25
CA ALA A 157 -13.24 7.07 -8.45
C ALA A 157 -13.96 6.32 -7.32
N LEU A 158 -14.62 5.19 -7.63
CA LEU A 158 -15.34 4.37 -6.65
C LEU A 158 -14.39 3.73 -5.64
N ALA A 159 -13.27 3.18 -6.10
CA ALA A 159 -12.26 2.59 -5.23
C ALA A 159 -11.65 3.63 -4.26
N SER A 160 -11.40 4.85 -4.76
CA SER A 160 -10.87 5.95 -3.96
C SER A 160 -11.92 6.47 -2.96
N ALA A 161 -13.19 6.53 -3.35
CA ALA A 161 -14.30 6.91 -2.48
C ALA A 161 -14.49 5.91 -1.33
N LEU A 162 -14.44 4.61 -1.64
CA LEU A 162 -14.49 3.53 -0.66
C LEU A 162 -13.37 3.69 0.38
N LEU A 163 -12.13 3.87 -0.10
CA LEU A 163 -10.97 4.10 0.77
C LEU A 163 -11.17 5.33 1.65
N ALA A 164 -11.57 6.46 1.07
CA ALA A 164 -11.81 7.69 1.82
C ALA A 164 -12.88 7.49 2.91
N GLY A 165 -13.98 6.80 2.61
CA GLY A 165 -15.07 6.53 3.56
C GLY A 165 -14.64 5.67 4.75
N VAL A 166 -13.91 4.58 4.50
CA VAL A 166 -13.38 3.71 5.56
C VAL A 166 -12.40 4.48 6.46
N LEU A 167 -11.46 5.23 5.87
CA LEU A 167 -10.43 5.95 6.62
C LEU A 167 -10.99 7.17 7.36
N ALA A 168 -12.02 7.84 6.81
CA ALA A 168 -12.63 9.01 7.43
C ALA A 168 -13.24 8.70 8.81
N ARG A 169 -13.68 7.48 9.05
CA ARG A 169 -14.19 7.04 10.34
C ARG A 169 -13.14 7.19 11.44
N PHE A 170 -11.90 6.80 11.18
CA PHE A 170 -10.79 6.99 12.14
C PHE A 170 -10.46 8.47 12.39
N ALA A 171 -10.61 9.32 11.37
CA ALA A 171 -10.46 10.76 11.55
C ALA A 171 -11.57 11.35 12.44
N LEU A 172 -12.81 10.87 12.30
CA LEU A 172 -13.92 11.24 13.17
C LEU A 172 -13.70 10.77 14.62
N ASP A 173 -13.20 9.56 14.81
CA ASP A 173 -12.86 9.03 16.14
C ASP A 173 -11.75 9.86 16.82
N ALA A 174 -10.75 10.33 16.04
CA ALA A 174 -9.72 11.23 16.54
C ALA A 174 -10.29 12.59 16.96
N VAL A 175 -11.25 13.13 16.20
CA VAL A 175 -11.98 14.36 16.59
C VAL A 175 -12.82 14.11 17.85
N GLY A 176 -13.52 12.98 17.94
CA GLY A 176 -14.26 12.57 19.13
C GLY A 176 -13.39 12.43 20.38
N ALA A 177 -12.14 12.01 20.23
CA ALA A 177 -11.18 11.90 21.32
C ALA A 177 -10.82 13.25 21.97
N VAL A 178 -11.06 14.39 21.29
CA VAL A 178 -10.90 15.73 21.88
C VAL A 178 -11.76 15.90 23.14
N GLY A 179 -12.97 15.33 23.14
CA GLY A 179 -13.85 15.36 24.32
C GLY A 179 -13.30 14.61 25.54
N GLN A 180 -12.45 13.60 25.32
CA GLN A 180 -11.88 12.76 26.38
C GLN A 180 -10.57 13.33 26.94
N ALA A 181 -9.71 13.87 26.07
CA ALA A 181 -8.38 14.39 26.40
C ALA A 181 -8.04 15.63 25.55
N PRO A 182 -8.68 16.79 25.82
CA PRO A 182 -8.60 17.95 24.93
C PRO A 182 -7.17 18.47 24.78
N VAL A 183 -6.42 18.62 25.84
CA VAL A 183 -5.03 19.14 25.78
C VAL A 183 -4.15 18.22 24.96
N LEU A 184 -4.22 16.91 25.19
CA LEU A 184 -3.41 15.92 24.50
C LEU A 184 -3.71 15.95 22.99
N VAL A 185 -4.98 15.81 22.61
CA VAL A 185 -5.38 15.70 21.20
C VAL A 185 -5.16 17.02 20.45
N LEU A 186 -5.41 18.17 21.06
CA LEU A 186 -5.18 19.47 20.43
C LEU A 186 -3.67 19.77 20.24
N CYS A 187 -2.82 19.40 21.20
CA CYS A 187 -1.36 19.51 21.01
C CYS A 187 -0.87 18.62 19.86
N MET A 188 -1.40 17.38 19.78
CA MET A 188 -1.08 16.46 18.68
C MET A 188 -1.58 17.01 17.32
N ALA A 189 -2.80 17.54 17.25
CA ALA A 189 -3.35 18.14 16.04
C ALA A 189 -2.55 19.38 15.63
N GLY A 190 -2.17 20.25 16.55
CA GLY A 190 -1.31 21.40 16.31
C GLY A 190 0.07 20.98 15.78
N SER A 191 0.70 19.95 16.38
CA SER A 191 1.97 19.41 15.91
C SER A 191 1.86 18.80 14.51
N TYR A 192 0.72 18.16 14.18
CA TYR A 192 0.44 17.66 12.83
C TYR A 192 0.38 18.78 11.80
N LEU A 193 -0.36 19.86 12.08
CA LEU A 193 -0.50 21.00 11.17
C LEU A 193 0.84 21.70 10.94
N LEU A 194 1.61 21.92 12.00
CA LEU A 194 2.95 22.50 11.91
C LEU A 194 3.91 21.56 11.17
N GLY A 195 3.90 20.27 11.49
CA GLY A 195 4.71 19.26 10.82
C GLY A 195 4.39 19.18 9.33
N ARG A 196 3.10 19.22 8.95
CA ARG A 196 2.68 19.28 7.54
C ARG A 196 3.19 20.50 6.82
N ARG A 197 3.28 21.65 7.50
CA ARG A 197 3.75 22.93 6.94
C ARG A 197 5.27 22.96 6.73
N PHE A 198 6.03 22.45 7.69
CA PHE A 198 7.49 22.61 7.70
C PHE A 198 8.26 21.32 7.39
N PHE A 199 7.74 20.16 7.82
CA PHE A 199 8.43 18.86 7.75
C PHE A 199 7.45 17.74 7.41
N SER A 200 6.83 17.78 6.23
CA SER A 200 5.71 16.89 5.86
C SER A 200 6.02 15.39 6.04
N ARG A 201 7.29 14.95 5.86
CA ARG A 201 7.71 13.55 6.09
C ARG A 201 7.72 13.15 7.55
N TRP A 202 8.02 14.09 8.43
CA TRP A 202 8.13 13.88 9.86
C TRP A 202 6.86 14.23 10.63
N ALA A 203 5.82 14.68 9.94
CA ALA A 203 4.58 15.13 10.58
C ALA A 203 4.01 14.08 11.54
N VAL A 204 3.86 12.82 11.11
CA VAL A 204 3.30 11.75 11.95
C VAL A 204 4.24 11.31 13.08
N PRO A 205 5.55 11.10 12.84
CA PRO A 205 6.50 10.91 13.94
C PRO A 205 6.49 12.04 14.97
N CYS A 206 6.38 13.30 14.55
CA CYS A 206 6.26 14.45 15.46
C CYS A 206 4.97 14.41 16.29
N VAL A 207 3.84 14.03 15.68
CA VAL A 207 2.57 13.85 16.40
C VAL A 207 2.72 12.81 17.51
N LEU A 208 3.36 11.67 17.21
CA LEU A 208 3.62 10.63 18.20
C LEU A 208 4.54 11.13 19.33
N ALA A 209 5.64 11.81 18.97
CA ALA A 209 6.58 12.35 19.95
C ALA A 209 5.93 13.39 20.87
N VAL A 210 5.15 14.33 20.32
CA VAL A 210 4.40 15.34 21.10
C VAL A 210 3.33 14.65 21.96
N GLY A 211 2.60 13.66 21.42
CA GLY A 211 1.63 12.88 22.19
C GLY A 211 2.27 12.17 23.37
N MET A 212 3.42 11.51 23.17
CA MET A 212 4.18 10.88 24.26
C MET A 212 4.64 11.90 25.33
N ALA A 213 5.18 13.04 24.90
CA ALA A 213 5.64 14.09 25.82
C ALA A 213 4.47 14.63 26.67
N VAL A 214 3.35 14.98 26.04
CA VAL A 214 2.16 15.49 26.73
C VAL A 214 1.57 14.44 27.68
N ALA A 215 1.45 13.18 27.23
CA ALA A 215 0.94 12.08 28.07
C ALA A 215 1.86 11.79 29.25
N ALA A 216 3.19 11.90 29.06
CA ALA A 216 4.17 11.78 30.15
C ALA A 216 4.02 12.90 31.18
N LEU A 217 3.90 14.16 30.72
CA LEU A 217 3.69 15.32 31.60
C LEU A 217 2.38 15.26 32.39
N GLN A 218 1.35 14.64 31.82
CA GLN A 218 0.06 14.42 32.48
C GLN A 218 0.02 13.15 33.35
N GLY A 219 1.11 12.38 33.43
CA GLY A 219 1.17 11.13 34.20
C GLY A 219 0.27 10.02 33.64
N GLN A 220 -0.12 10.10 32.38
CA GLN A 220 -1.03 9.16 31.73
C GLN A 220 -0.31 7.98 31.06
N LEU A 221 1.02 7.99 31.02
CA LEU A 221 1.83 6.90 30.49
C LEU A 221 2.02 5.80 31.53
N ASN A 222 1.58 4.60 31.25
CA ASN A 222 1.81 3.45 32.11
C ASN A 222 3.13 2.73 31.73
N ALA A 223 4.26 3.38 32.00
CA ALA A 223 5.58 2.88 31.63
C ALA A 223 5.91 1.50 32.26
N ALA A 224 5.25 1.13 33.35
CA ALA A 224 5.44 -0.17 34.00
C ALA A 224 4.93 -1.35 33.14
N GLN A 225 4.09 -1.10 32.16
CA GLN A 225 3.57 -2.13 31.24
C GLN A 225 4.51 -2.41 30.06
N ILE A 226 5.55 -1.60 29.84
CA ILE A 226 6.47 -1.80 28.73
C ILE A 226 7.40 -2.96 29.04
N ALA A 227 7.16 -4.09 28.37
CA ALA A 227 7.99 -5.28 28.48
C ALA A 227 8.82 -5.49 27.20
N TRP A 228 10.13 -5.66 27.38
CA TRP A 228 11.02 -6.01 26.27
C TRP A 228 10.97 -7.51 26.02
N THR A 229 10.07 -7.93 25.13
CA THR A 229 9.86 -9.34 24.81
C THR A 229 9.80 -9.56 23.31
N TRP A 230 10.34 -10.71 22.88
CA TRP A 230 10.21 -11.11 21.48
C TRP A 230 8.80 -11.61 21.19
N ALA A 231 8.29 -11.30 20.03
CA ALA A 231 7.02 -11.84 19.60
C ALA A 231 7.15 -13.34 19.28
N THR A 232 6.25 -14.13 19.83
CA THR A 232 6.13 -15.56 19.51
C THR A 232 4.96 -15.76 18.56
N PRO A 233 5.12 -16.56 17.49
CA PRO A 233 4.01 -16.88 16.61
C PRO A 233 2.95 -17.69 17.34
N VAL A 234 1.70 -17.24 17.25
CA VAL A 234 0.54 -17.94 17.82
C VAL A 234 -0.32 -18.43 16.66
N TRP A 235 -0.47 -19.76 16.60
CA TRP A 235 -1.32 -20.37 15.58
C TRP A 235 -2.79 -20.20 15.92
N VAL A 236 -3.56 -19.66 14.97
CA VAL A 236 -5.03 -19.58 15.02
C VAL A 236 -5.58 -20.52 13.96
N SER A 237 -6.33 -21.54 14.39
CA SER A 237 -6.96 -22.48 13.46
C SER A 237 -8.04 -21.77 12.65
N PRO A 238 -8.02 -21.88 11.31
CA PRO A 238 -9.03 -21.22 10.47
C PRO A 238 -10.38 -21.89 10.61
N GLU A 239 -11.43 -21.09 10.72
CA GLU A 239 -12.83 -21.53 10.62
C GLU A 239 -13.47 -21.04 9.31
N TRP A 240 -14.25 -21.92 8.69
CA TRP A 240 -14.83 -21.67 7.37
C TRP A 240 -16.31 -21.31 7.50
N ARG A 241 -16.61 -20.02 7.51
CA ARG A 241 -17.98 -19.50 7.55
C ARG A 241 -18.27 -18.64 6.33
N TRP A 242 -19.29 -18.99 5.56
CA TRP A 242 -19.63 -18.25 4.34
C TRP A 242 -19.84 -16.75 4.57
N GLY A 243 -20.50 -16.39 5.68
CA GLY A 243 -20.68 -14.98 6.05
C GLY A 243 -19.35 -14.22 6.16
N ALA A 244 -18.36 -14.81 6.83
CA ALA A 244 -17.02 -14.22 6.96
C ALA A 244 -16.27 -14.17 5.61
N MET A 245 -16.43 -15.21 4.76
CA MET A 245 -15.81 -15.20 3.41
C MET A 245 -16.34 -14.04 2.56
N VAL A 246 -17.63 -13.78 2.59
CA VAL A 246 -18.24 -12.70 1.80
C VAL A 246 -18.01 -11.33 2.45
N SER A 247 -18.14 -11.22 3.79
CA SER A 247 -18.07 -9.94 4.50
C SER A 247 -16.63 -9.46 4.75
N VAL A 248 -15.66 -10.36 4.76
CA VAL A 248 -14.25 -10.03 5.04
C VAL A 248 -13.36 -10.30 3.84
N ALA A 249 -13.34 -11.53 3.27
CA ALA A 249 -12.37 -11.87 2.24
C ALA A 249 -12.55 -11.05 0.96
N LEU A 250 -13.78 -10.90 0.44
CA LEU A 250 -14.03 -10.15 -0.78
C LEU A 250 -13.70 -8.65 -0.64
N PRO A 251 -14.20 -7.92 0.40
CA PRO A 251 -13.81 -6.53 0.61
C PRO A 251 -12.30 -6.38 0.79
N LEU A 252 -11.65 -7.29 1.50
CA LEU A 252 -10.21 -7.25 1.72
C LEU A 252 -9.44 -7.36 0.40
N VAL A 253 -9.84 -8.26 -0.52
CA VAL A 253 -9.24 -8.38 -1.86
C VAL A 253 -9.46 -7.10 -2.67
N ILE A 254 -10.71 -6.61 -2.76
CA ILE A 254 -11.06 -5.46 -3.58
C ILE A 254 -10.34 -4.21 -3.09
N VAL A 255 -10.41 -3.94 -1.79
CA VAL A 255 -9.79 -2.76 -1.19
C VAL A 255 -8.27 -2.83 -1.32
N THR A 256 -7.66 -3.98 -1.05
CA THR A 256 -6.21 -4.14 -1.18
C THR A 256 -5.74 -3.97 -2.62
N MET A 257 -6.45 -4.55 -3.58
CA MET A 257 -6.09 -4.45 -4.99
C MET A 257 -6.27 -3.03 -5.53
N ALA A 258 -7.43 -2.41 -5.26
CA ALA A 258 -7.76 -1.10 -5.81
C ALA A 258 -7.03 0.05 -5.10
N SER A 259 -6.90 -0.01 -3.76
CA SER A 259 -6.42 1.11 -2.96
C SER A 259 -4.93 1.04 -2.62
N GLN A 260 -4.28 -0.12 -2.78
CA GLN A 260 -2.88 -0.32 -2.43
C GLN A 260 -2.05 -0.79 -3.62
N ASN A 261 -2.41 -1.92 -4.22
CA ASN A 261 -1.62 -2.47 -5.32
C ASN A 261 -1.62 -1.55 -6.55
N LEU A 262 -2.76 -0.99 -6.93
CA LEU A 262 -2.85 -0.08 -8.07
C LEU A 262 -2.02 1.20 -7.88
N PRO A 263 -2.15 1.96 -6.76
CA PRO A 263 -1.29 3.11 -6.50
C PRO A 263 0.19 2.72 -6.34
N GLY A 264 0.50 1.56 -5.76
CA GLY A 264 1.86 1.05 -5.64
C GLY A 264 2.53 0.83 -7.00
N VAL A 265 1.80 0.23 -7.93
CA VAL A 265 2.23 0.07 -9.33
C VAL A 265 2.39 1.42 -10.01
N ALA A 266 1.43 2.34 -9.84
CA ALA A 266 1.50 3.67 -10.42
C ALA A 266 2.71 4.45 -9.89
N ALA A 267 3.01 4.35 -8.58
CA ALA A 267 4.18 4.96 -7.97
C ALA A 267 5.50 4.41 -8.54
N GLN A 268 5.60 3.09 -8.74
CA GLN A 268 6.79 2.48 -9.35
C GLN A 268 6.98 2.92 -10.81
N ARG A 269 5.91 2.92 -11.61
CA ARG A 269 5.97 3.35 -13.00
C ARG A 269 6.31 4.84 -13.14
N SER A 270 5.74 5.71 -12.31
CA SER A 270 6.04 7.15 -12.29
C SER A 270 7.50 7.44 -11.89
N ALA A 271 8.10 6.57 -11.08
CA ALA A 271 9.51 6.64 -10.70
C ALA A 271 10.46 6.01 -11.75
N GLY A 272 9.92 5.50 -12.88
CA GLY A 272 10.68 4.93 -13.99
C GLY A 272 11.05 3.45 -13.81
N TYR A 273 10.40 2.72 -12.90
CA TYR A 273 10.65 1.29 -12.67
C TYR A 273 9.60 0.41 -13.36
N ASN A 274 10.06 -0.62 -14.06
CA ASN A 274 9.24 -1.60 -14.77
C ASN A 274 9.30 -2.97 -14.07
N THR A 275 8.89 -3.01 -12.81
CA THR A 275 8.81 -4.27 -12.06
C THR A 275 7.70 -5.17 -12.65
N PRO A 276 7.93 -6.47 -12.80
CA PRO A 276 6.88 -7.39 -13.23
C PRO A 276 5.83 -7.54 -12.13
N ILE A 277 4.66 -6.94 -12.34
CA ILE A 277 3.63 -6.76 -11.31
C ILE A 277 2.95 -8.07 -10.94
N SER A 278 2.58 -8.88 -11.93
CA SER A 278 1.88 -10.15 -11.71
C SER A 278 2.64 -11.10 -10.78
N PRO A 279 3.94 -11.39 -10.98
CA PRO A 279 4.70 -12.21 -10.04
C PRO A 279 4.86 -11.57 -8.65
N VAL A 280 4.98 -10.25 -8.56
CA VAL A 280 5.10 -9.56 -7.27
C VAL A 280 3.82 -9.69 -6.45
N ILE A 281 2.65 -9.46 -7.06
CA ILE A 281 1.35 -9.64 -6.42
C ILE A 281 1.13 -11.12 -6.06
N GLY A 282 1.49 -12.04 -6.95
CA GLY A 282 1.43 -13.47 -6.65
C GLY A 282 2.30 -13.85 -5.45
N ALA A 283 3.51 -13.30 -5.35
CA ALA A 283 4.42 -13.53 -4.23
C ALA A 283 3.87 -12.96 -2.92
N THR A 284 3.30 -11.74 -2.91
CA THR A 284 2.66 -11.19 -1.70
C THR A 284 1.46 -12.01 -1.28
N GLY A 285 0.64 -12.51 -2.21
CA GLY A 285 -0.45 -13.43 -1.94
C GLY A 285 0.04 -14.75 -1.33
N CYS A 286 1.10 -15.35 -1.87
CA CYS A 286 1.70 -16.58 -1.36
C CYS A 286 2.21 -16.40 0.09
N VAL A 287 2.94 -15.31 0.37
CA VAL A 287 3.44 -15.02 1.72
C VAL A 287 2.29 -14.72 2.69
N THR A 288 1.25 -14.00 2.24
CA THR A 288 0.02 -13.80 3.03
C THR A 288 -0.63 -15.14 3.39
N LEU A 289 -0.75 -16.05 2.44
CA LEU A 289 -1.32 -17.40 2.66
C LEU A 289 -0.57 -18.16 3.74
N LEU A 290 0.76 -18.16 3.68
CA LEU A 290 1.62 -18.84 4.66
C LEU A 290 1.53 -18.23 6.07
N LEU A 291 1.34 -16.91 6.14
CA LEU A 291 1.33 -16.17 7.41
C LEU A 291 -0.09 -15.93 7.95
N ALA A 292 -1.14 -16.25 7.21
CA ALA A 292 -2.54 -16.05 7.61
C ALA A 292 -2.88 -16.72 8.96
N PRO A 293 -2.45 -17.97 9.26
CA PRO A 293 -2.73 -18.60 10.55
C PRO A 293 -2.06 -17.89 11.75
N PHE A 294 -1.07 -17.05 11.50
CA PHE A 294 -0.36 -16.25 12.51
C PHE A 294 -0.83 -14.79 12.54
N GLY A 295 -1.88 -14.46 11.77
CA GLY A 295 -2.44 -13.11 11.68
C GLY A 295 -1.90 -12.26 10.53
N GLY A 296 -1.16 -12.85 9.60
CA GLY A 296 -0.77 -12.21 8.35
C GLY A 296 -1.98 -12.01 7.44
N TYR A 297 -2.30 -10.77 7.07
CA TYR A 297 -3.39 -10.46 6.15
C TYR A 297 -2.92 -9.51 5.04
N ALA A 298 -3.46 -9.69 3.84
CA ALA A 298 -3.43 -8.77 2.70
C ALA A 298 -2.14 -7.94 2.53
N LEU A 299 -1.00 -8.63 2.38
CA LEU A 299 0.25 -7.98 1.99
C LEU A 299 0.13 -7.45 0.55
N ASN A 300 0.64 -6.26 0.31
CA ASN A 300 0.48 -5.53 -0.93
C ASN A 300 1.71 -4.66 -1.25
N LEU A 301 1.71 -4.04 -2.43
CA LEU A 301 2.69 -3.03 -2.79
C LEU A 301 2.43 -1.74 -2.01
N ALA A 302 3.47 -1.20 -1.38
CA ALA A 302 3.42 0.11 -0.77
C ALA A 302 3.44 1.20 -1.86
N ALA A 303 2.66 2.27 -1.67
CA ALA A 303 2.68 3.44 -2.56
C ALA A 303 3.45 4.60 -1.93
N ILE A 304 3.01 5.08 -0.76
CA ILE A 304 3.53 6.30 -0.12
C ILE A 304 4.96 6.07 0.41
N THR A 305 5.15 5.00 1.17
CA THR A 305 6.46 4.67 1.75
C THR A 305 7.46 4.19 0.70
N ALA A 306 6.98 3.54 -0.36
CA ALA A 306 7.84 3.19 -1.50
C ALA A 306 8.40 4.42 -2.21
N ALA A 307 7.65 5.52 -2.29
CA ALA A 307 8.14 6.78 -2.88
C ALA A 307 9.38 7.33 -2.17
N ILE A 308 9.50 7.13 -0.84
CA ILE A 308 10.69 7.50 -0.07
C ILE A 308 11.92 6.71 -0.55
N CYS A 309 11.75 5.39 -0.75
CA CYS A 309 12.82 4.52 -1.23
C CYS A 309 13.19 4.76 -2.70
N MET A 310 12.24 5.23 -3.51
CA MET A 310 12.40 5.52 -4.94
C MET A 310 12.93 6.93 -5.22
N GLY A 311 12.94 7.82 -4.23
CA GLY A 311 13.35 9.22 -4.35
C GLY A 311 14.85 9.41 -4.59
N ARG A 312 15.23 10.58 -5.13
CA ARG A 312 16.65 10.99 -5.27
C ARG A 312 17.37 11.07 -3.93
N GLU A 313 16.63 11.31 -2.85
CA GLU A 313 17.15 11.40 -1.48
C GLU A 313 17.59 10.05 -0.94
N ALA A 314 17.01 8.93 -1.44
CA ALA A 314 17.50 7.60 -1.10
C ALA A 314 18.86 7.33 -1.76
N HIS A 315 18.99 7.61 -3.06
CA HIS A 315 20.26 7.53 -3.78
C HIS A 315 20.20 8.31 -5.10
N ALA A 316 21.29 9.00 -5.46
CA ALA A 316 21.38 9.74 -6.72
C ALA A 316 21.21 8.81 -7.93
N ASP A 317 21.89 7.64 -7.92
CA ASP A 317 21.77 6.61 -8.95
C ASP A 317 20.49 5.79 -8.76
N PRO A 318 19.53 5.83 -9.72
CA PRO A 318 18.30 5.05 -9.66
C PRO A 318 18.53 3.53 -9.57
N ALA A 319 19.63 3.02 -10.17
CA ALA A 319 19.97 1.60 -10.19
C ALA A 319 20.36 1.05 -8.81
N ARG A 320 20.68 1.93 -7.83
CA ARG A 320 21.05 1.54 -6.46
C ARG A 320 19.93 1.73 -5.44
N ARG A 321 18.82 2.38 -5.80
CA ARG A 321 17.70 2.66 -4.87
C ARG A 321 16.99 1.41 -4.36
N TYR A 322 17.14 0.26 -5.03
CA TYR A 322 16.62 -1.02 -4.53
C TYR A 322 17.18 -1.39 -3.15
N THR A 323 18.38 -0.90 -2.82
CA THR A 323 19.00 -1.13 -1.51
C THR A 323 18.27 -0.42 -0.37
N ALA A 324 17.55 0.67 -0.66
CA ALA A 324 16.71 1.35 0.34
C ALA A 324 15.49 0.48 0.70
N SER A 325 14.81 -0.11 -0.28
CA SER A 325 13.69 -1.03 -0.02
C SER A 325 14.16 -2.34 0.63
N ALA A 326 15.35 -2.82 0.26
CA ALA A 326 15.95 -3.98 0.92
C ALA A 326 16.31 -3.69 2.40
N ALA A 327 16.86 -2.50 2.70
CA ALA A 327 17.11 -2.06 4.08
C ALA A 327 15.79 -1.90 4.86
N ALA A 328 14.77 -1.32 4.26
CA ALA A 328 13.43 -1.25 4.85
C ALA A 328 12.89 -2.64 5.19
N GLY A 329 13.11 -3.63 4.31
CA GLY A 329 12.75 -5.02 4.57
C GLY A 329 13.40 -5.58 5.84
N ILE A 330 14.68 -5.30 6.06
CA ILE A 330 15.39 -5.71 7.30
C ILE A 330 14.77 -5.02 8.52
N PHE A 331 14.50 -3.72 8.45
CA PHE A 331 13.85 -3.01 9.56
C PHE A 331 12.46 -3.52 9.86
N TYR A 332 11.66 -3.89 8.86
CA TYR A 332 10.35 -4.53 9.08
C TYR A 332 10.48 -5.89 9.78
N ILE A 333 11.47 -6.71 9.42
CA ILE A 333 11.75 -7.98 10.11
C ILE A 333 12.07 -7.72 11.59
N LEU A 334 12.96 -6.77 11.87
CA LEU A 334 13.36 -6.43 13.24
C LEU A 334 12.16 -5.94 14.07
N LEU A 335 11.33 -5.07 13.50
CA LEU A 335 10.09 -4.61 14.16
C LEU A 335 9.10 -5.76 14.37
N GLY A 336 8.96 -6.67 13.41
CA GLY A 336 8.11 -7.84 13.55
C GLY A 336 8.58 -8.75 14.71
N LEU A 337 9.87 -8.99 14.81
CA LEU A 337 10.45 -9.76 15.92
C LEU A 337 10.22 -9.06 17.27
N ALA A 338 10.26 -7.72 17.31
CA ALA A 338 9.95 -6.92 18.48
C ALA A 338 8.44 -6.67 18.68
N GLY A 339 7.57 -7.41 17.98
CA GLY A 339 6.12 -7.17 17.96
C GLY A 339 5.47 -7.15 19.35
N ALA A 340 5.90 -8.01 20.27
CA ALA A 340 5.37 -8.03 21.63
C ALA A 340 5.74 -6.75 22.42
N THR A 341 6.95 -6.23 22.24
CA THR A 341 7.37 -4.93 22.80
C THR A 341 6.49 -3.80 22.24
N ILE A 342 6.16 -3.85 20.96
CA ILE A 342 5.32 -2.84 20.32
C ILE A 342 3.89 -2.90 20.86
N VAL A 343 3.35 -4.12 21.08
CA VAL A 343 2.03 -4.31 21.71
C VAL A 343 2.02 -3.69 23.11
N SER A 344 3.00 -4.02 23.93
CA SER A 344 3.09 -3.48 25.30
C SER A 344 3.26 -1.95 25.31
N LEU A 345 4.04 -1.41 24.36
CA LEU A 345 4.20 0.04 24.21
C LEU A 345 2.88 0.74 23.86
N LEU A 346 2.09 0.17 22.92
CA LEU A 346 0.80 0.74 22.55
C LEU A 346 -0.26 0.56 23.65
N ALA A 347 -0.19 -0.52 24.43
CA ALA A 347 -1.04 -0.71 25.61
C ALA A 347 -0.72 0.30 26.74
N ALA A 348 0.52 0.78 26.80
CA ALA A 348 0.95 1.81 27.75
C ALA A 348 0.44 3.22 27.38
N PHE A 349 -0.04 3.43 26.16
CA PHE A 349 -0.53 4.73 25.71
C PHE A 349 -2.01 4.96 26.05
N PRO A 350 -2.41 6.22 26.36
CA PRO A 350 -3.82 6.57 26.51
C PRO A 350 -4.60 6.29 25.23
N LYS A 351 -5.82 5.75 25.34
CA LYS A 351 -6.70 5.48 24.18
C LYS A 351 -6.89 6.68 23.27
N ALA A 352 -7.08 7.87 23.86
CA ALA A 352 -7.20 9.12 23.11
C ALA A 352 -5.97 9.43 22.24
N MET A 353 -4.77 9.12 22.74
CA MET A 353 -3.52 9.25 21.98
C MET A 353 -3.49 8.32 20.79
N VAL A 354 -3.85 7.05 20.97
CA VAL A 354 -3.87 6.05 19.89
C VAL A 354 -4.85 6.45 18.80
N LEU A 355 -6.07 6.88 19.19
CA LEU A 355 -7.09 7.37 18.25
C LEU A 355 -6.61 8.62 17.50
N ALA A 356 -5.99 9.58 18.20
CA ALA A 356 -5.47 10.79 17.60
C ALA A 356 -4.34 10.50 16.57
N VAL A 357 -3.38 9.63 16.92
CA VAL A 357 -2.32 9.21 15.99
C VAL A 357 -2.92 8.56 14.75
N ALA A 358 -3.82 7.59 14.94
CA ALA A 358 -4.47 6.87 13.84
C ALA A 358 -5.22 7.83 12.90
N GLY A 359 -6.09 8.68 13.45
CA GLY A 359 -6.88 9.60 12.64
C GLY A 359 -6.05 10.67 11.93
N LEU A 360 -5.13 11.33 12.65
CA LEU A 360 -4.27 12.39 12.07
C LEU A 360 -3.35 11.85 10.98
N ALA A 361 -2.78 10.65 11.16
CA ALA A 361 -1.95 10.01 10.15
C ALA A 361 -2.69 9.77 8.83
N LEU A 362 -3.98 9.54 8.88
CA LEU A 362 -4.81 9.23 7.70
C LEU A 362 -5.36 10.45 6.98
N VAL A 363 -5.34 11.65 7.59
CA VAL A 363 -5.94 12.87 7.00
C VAL A 363 -5.44 13.13 5.58
N SER A 364 -4.15 12.97 5.32
CA SER A 364 -3.62 13.21 3.97
C SER A 364 -4.06 12.15 2.97
N THR A 365 -4.19 10.90 3.40
CA THR A 365 -4.68 9.80 2.55
C THR A 365 -6.18 9.98 2.24
N ILE A 366 -6.97 10.39 3.24
CA ILE A 366 -8.39 10.71 3.05
C ILE A 366 -8.54 11.83 2.02
N ALA A 367 -7.79 12.93 2.20
CA ALA A 367 -7.86 14.08 1.30
C ALA A 367 -7.48 13.73 -0.14
N SER A 368 -6.38 12.96 -0.34
CA SER A 368 -5.95 12.54 -1.68
C SER A 368 -6.94 11.56 -2.32
N SER A 369 -7.48 10.63 -1.55
CA SER A 369 -8.46 9.66 -2.02
C SER A 369 -9.78 10.34 -2.40
N LEU A 370 -10.27 11.28 -1.57
CA LEU A 370 -11.47 12.04 -1.87
C LEU A 370 -11.28 12.94 -3.10
N SER A 371 -10.11 13.60 -3.22
CA SER A 371 -9.76 14.38 -4.42
C SER A 371 -9.77 13.50 -5.68
N THR A 372 -9.22 12.29 -5.62
CA THR A 372 -9.23 11.35 -6.75
C THR A 372 -10.64 10.86 -7.07
N ALA A 373 -11.46 10.59 -6.06
CA ALA A 373 -12.85 10.17 -6.21
C ALA A 373 -13.73 11.22 -6.91
N MET A 374 -13.45 12.51 -6.68
CA MET A 374 -14.24 13.62 -7.22
C MET A 374 -13.75 14.14 -8.59
N LYS A 375 -12.61 13.68 -9.11
CA LYS A 375 -12.07 14.13 -10.40
C LYS A 375 -12.86 13.67 -11.60
N ASP A 376 -13.42 12.47 -11.52
CA ASP A 376 -14.18 11.87 -12.62
C ASP A 376 -15.65 12.33 -12.55
N GLU A 377 -16.02 13.23 -13.43
CA GLU A 377 -17.39 13.79 -13.46
C GLU A 377 -18.46 12.73 -13.71
N GLY A 378 -18.17 11.72 -14.52
CA GLY A 378 -19.11 10.64 -14.84
C GLY A 378 -19.40 9.69 -13.69
N HIS A 379 -18.50 9.59 -12.71
CA HIS A 379 -18.65 8.69 -11.57
C HIS A 379 -18.76 9.45 -10.22
N ARG A 380 -18.84 10.77 -10.24
CA ARG A 380 -18.81 11.62 -9.02
C ARG A 380 -19.93 11.30 -8.05
N ASP A 381 -21.16 11.18 -8.53
CA ASP A 381 -22.33 10.89 -7.68
C ASP A 381 -22.24 9.48 -7.09
N GLY A 382 -21.86 8.49 -7.90
CA GLY A 382 -21.60 7.12 -7.42
C GLY A 382 -20.47 7.06 -6.41
N ALA A 383 -19.41 7.82 -6.60
CA ALA A 383 -18.31 7.93 -5.68
C ALA A 383 -18.74 8.58 -4.35
N LEU A 384 -19.53 9.66 -4.39
CA LEU A 384 -20.06 10.32 -3.20
C LEU A 384 -20.97 9.38 -2.40
N LEU A 385 -21.87 8.68 -3.05
CA LEU A 385 -22.73 7.68 -2.40
C LEU A 385 -21.91 6.55 -1.78
N THR A 386 -20.90 6.04 -2.50
CA THR A 386 -19.99 5.01 -1.99
C THR A 386 -19.25 5.51 -0.73
N PHE A 387 -18.77 6.75 -0.74
CA PHE A 387 -18.12 7.39 0.41
C PHE A 387 -19.08 7.47 1.62
N LEU A 388 -20.28 8.01 1.44
CA LEU A 388 -21.27 8.21 2.52
C LEU A 388 -21.73 6.89 3.12
N VAL A 389 -22.06 5.91 2.27
CA VAL A 389 -22.49 4.57 2.71
C VAL A 389 -21.36 3.86 3.46
N THR A 390 -20.12 3.98 3.00
CA THR A 390 -18.96 3.40 3.69
C THR A 390 -18.69 4.10 5.01
N LEU A 391 -18.78 5.43 5.06
CA LEU A 391 -18.60 6.23 6.26
C LEU A 391 -19.66 5.90 7.32
N SER A 392 -20.91 5.63 6.92
CA SER A 392 -22.00 5.27 7.84
C SER A 392 -21.78 3.95 8.58
N GLY A 393 -20.93 3.05 8.06
CA GLY A 393 -20.66 1.75 8.65
C GLY A 393 -21.84 0.78 8.60
N LEU A 394 -22.83 1.02 7.74
CA LEU A 394 -23.98 0.13 7.55
C LEU A 394 -23.50 -1.25 7.10
N SER A 395 -24.07 -2.30 7.65
CA SER A 395 -23.91 -3.67 7.15
C SER A 395 -25.28 -4.23 6.76
N ILE A 396 -25.41 -4.72 5.53
CA ILE A 396 -26.66 -5.32 5.03
C ILE A 396 -26.41 -6.82 4.85
N ALA A 397 -27.18 -7.64 5.54
CA ALA A 397 -27.10 -9.11 5.51
C ALA A 397 -25.68 -9.65 5.84
N GLY A 398 -24.96 -9.02 6.75
CA GLY A 398 -23.59 -9.43 7.14
C GLY A 398 -22.51 -9.06 6.12
N VAL A 399 -22.87 -8.38 5.04
CA VAL A 399 -21.91 -7.82 4.08
C VAL A 399 -21.74 -6.34 4.43
N GLY A 400 -20.51 -5.93 4.73
CA GLY A 400 -20.20 -4.54 5.02
C GLY A 400 -20.63 -3.64 3.86
N ALA A 401 -21.25 -2.51 4.16
CA ALA A 401 -21.78 -1.55 3.18
C ALA A 401 -20.74 -1.09 2.16
N ALA A 402 -19.45 -1.17 2.51
CA ALA A 402 -18.33 -0.91 1.63
C ALA A 402 -18.37 -1.73 0.32
N PHE A 403 -18.75 -3.00 0.40
CA PHE A 403 -18.86 -3.86 -0.78
C PHE A 403 -20.14 -3.56 -1.58
N GLY A 404 -21.29 -3.43 -0.89
CA GLY A 404 -22.57 -3.14 -1.52
C GLY A 404 -22.54 -1.81 -2.31
N ALA A 405 -21.91 -0.78 -1.74
CA ALA A 405 -21.81 0.54 -2.38
C ALA A 405 -20.93 0.52 -3.65
N CYS A 406 -19.80 -0.21 -3.62
CA CYS A 406 -18.94 -0.37 -4.80
C CYS A 406 -19.64 -1.15 -5.92
N TRP A 407 -20.39 -2.21 -5.57
CA TRP A 407 -21.15 -3.03 -6.51
C TRP A 407 -22.33 -2.26 -7.11
N TRP A 408 -23.11 -1.58 -6.26
CA TRP A 408 -24.26 -0.76 -6.70
C TRP A 408 -23.82 0.41 -7.59
N GLY A 409 -22.77 1.11 -7.20
CA GLY A 409 -22.21 2.24 -7.96
C GLY A 409 -21.69 1.81 -9.34
N SER A 410 -21.08 0.64 -9.46
CA SER A 410 -20.57 0.14 -10.74
C SER A 410 -21.67 -0.36 -11.68
N TRP A 411 -22.81 -0.84 -11.16
CA TRP A 411 -23.90 -1.44 -11.96
C TRP A 411 -24.95 -0.43 -12.41
N HIS A 412 -25.30 0.51 -11.56
CA HIS A 412 -26.37 1.48 -11.87
C HIS A 412 -25.88 2.71 -12.62
N PHE A 413 -24.62 3.11 -12.42
CA PHE A 413 -24.07 4.28 -13.09
C PHE A 413 -23.13 3.94 -14.27
N GLY A 414 -22.69 2.69 -14.40
CA GLY A 414 -21.84 2.24 -15.50
C GLY A 414 -22.52 2.17 -16.89
N PRO A 415 -23.79 1.74 -17.03
CA PRO A 415 -24.46 1.68 -18.35
C PRO A 415 -24.98 3.02 -18.86
N CYS A 416 -25.31 3.96 -17.96
CA CYS A 416 -25.95 5.24 -18.35
C CYS A 416 -24.99 6.28 -18.90
N LEU A 417 -23.67 6.10 -18.69
CA LEU A 417 -22.63 7.05 -19.07
C LEU A 417 -21.53 6.39 -19.92
N ARG A 418 -21.91 5.63 -20.95
CA ARG A 418 -21.00 5.48 -22.09
C ARG A 418 -20.83 6.88 -22.69
N ALA A 419 -19.81 7.59 -22.21
CA ALA A 419 -19.33 8.78 -22.88
C ALA A 419 -19.15 8.42 -24.36
N LYS A 420 -19.81 9.16 -25.23
CA LYS A 420 -19.51 9.16 -26.66
C LYS A 420 -17.98 9.27 -26.78
N PRO A 421 -17.34 8.45 -27.63
CA PRO A 421 -15.93 8.66 -27.92
C PRO A 421 -15.81 10.13 -28.37
N GLU A 422 -14.96 10.89 -27.69
CA GLU A 422 -14.58 12.23 -28.14
C GLU A 422 -14.21 12.13 -29.61
N ALA A 423 -14.96 12.83 -30.42
CA ALA A 423 -14.65 12.95 -31.83
C ALA A 423 -13.22 13.48 -31.91
N THR A 424 -12.33 12.67 -32.44
CA THR A 424 -10.96 13.07 -32.78
C THR A 424 -11.05 14.39 -33.55
N LEU A 425 -10.60 15.47 -32.92
CA LEU A 425 -10.40 16.74 -33.59
C LEU A 425 -9.54 16.48 -34.84
N PRO A 426 -9.96 16.94 -36.04
CA PRO A 426 -9.17 16.76 -37.25
C PRO A 426 -7.79 17.40 -37.00
N ALA A 427 -6.74 16.68 -37.33
CA ALA A 427 -5.38 17.14 -37.27
C ALA A 427 -5.26 18.51 -37.93
N GLN A 428 -4.97 19.54 -37.14
CA GLN A 428 -4.62 20.86 -37.66
C GLN A 428 -3.39 20.71 -38.53
N THR A 429 -3.58 20.91 -39.83
CA THR A 429 -2.54 20.98 -40.85
C THR A 429 -1.54 22.06 -40.43
N GLN A 430 -0.39 21.65 -39.92
CA GLN A 430 0.70 22.59 -39.69
C GLN A 430 1.16 23.14 -41.04
N THR A 431 0.81 24.37 -41.33
CA THR A 431 1.41 25.15 -42.41
C THR A 431 2.91 25.37 -42.10
N PRO A 432 3.81 25.07 -43.00
CA PRO A 432 5.23 25.28 -42.75
C PRO A 432 5.51 26.79 -42.68
N VAL A 433 6.02 27.25 -41.56
CA VAL A 433 6.56 28.63 -41.42
C VAL A 433 7.84 28.71 -42.22
N VAL A 434 7.78 29.41 -43.36
CA VAL A 434 8.94 29.79 -44.17
C VAL A 434 9.71 30.88 -43.41
N ILE A 435 10.84 30.52 -42.83
CA ILE A 435 11.78 31.48 -42.24
C ILE A 435 12.60 32.09 -43.38
N THR A 436 12.24 33.27 -43.80
CA THR A 436 13.08 34.11 -44.70
C THR A 436 14.23 34.71 -43.88
N SER A 437 15.39 34.19 -44.06
CA SER A 437 16.64 34.74 -43.54
C SER A 437 16.97 36.04 -44.29
N LYS A 438 16.85 37.18 -43.62
CA LYS A 438 17.33 38.48 -44.11
C LYS A 438 18.82 38.61 -43.84
N LYS A 439 19.64 38.40 -44.85
CA LYS A 439 21.05 38.73 -44.87
C LYS A 439 21.20 40.26 -44.73
N SER A 440 21.76 40.74 -43.64
CA SER A 440 22.29 42.07 -43.54
C SER A 440 23.75 42.04 -43.97
N SER A 441 24.07 42.70 -45.08
CA SER A 441 25.43 43.00 -45.54
C SER A 441 26.04 44.10 -44.68
N PRO A 442 27.34 44.11 -44.42
CA PRO A 442 28.05 45.22 -43.81
C PRO A 442 28.47 46.22 -44.91
N GLY A 443 28.19 47.47 -44.68
CA GLY A 443 28.65 48.54 -45.53
C GLY A 443 29.21 49.68 -44.72
N SER A 444 30.52 49.87 -44.92
CA SER A 444 31.37 51.06 -44.70
C SER A 444 31.22 51.78 -43.37
#